data_410c4436799ccea62839a7b28f8b1c4f
#
_entry.id   410c4436799ccea62839a7b28f8b1c4f
#
_cell.length_a   1.000
_cell.length_b   1.000
_cell.length_c   1.000
_cell.angle_alpha   90.00
_cell.angle_beta   90.00
_cell.angle_gamma   90.00
#
_symmetry.space_group_name_H-M   'P 1'
#
loop_
_entity.id
_entity.type
_entity.pdbx_description
1 polymer ?
#
loop_
_entity_poly.entity_id
_entity_poly.type
_entity_poly.pdbx_seq_one_letter_code
_entity_poly.pdbx_strand_id
1 'polypeptide(L)'
;MTEIIDVKAREVLDSRGNPTIEADVILASGVIGSACAPSGASTGSREALELRDKDPKRYGGKGVLTAVANVNTAIREALLGMDATQQAELDRVMIDLDGTENKANLGANAILAVSLAAAKAAALAKGVPLYAHIAELNGTPGVYSMPVPMMNIINGGEHADNNVDIQEFMVQPVGASSFAEALRCGAEIFHALASVLKARGLNTAVGDEGGFAPNLPSNEAALEVIREAVAQAGYELDKDVTLALDCAASEFYKEGMYQLSGEGKSFDSAGFADYLVELTQRYPIVSIEDGMDESDWEGWANLTQKIGDRVQLVGDDLFVTNTKILKRGIDEGVANSILIKFNQIGSLTETLEAIKMAKTAGFTAVISHRSGETEDTTIADLAVATSAGQIKTGSLCRSDRVAKYNRLLRIEEELNGMASYHGRSEIKGQG
;
A
#
# COMPACT_ATOMS: atom_id res chain seq x y z
N MET A 1 25.00 14.26 17.96
CA MET A 1 24.69 13.06 18.75
C MET A 1 23.74 12.10 18.00
N THR A 2 23.72 12.23 16.68
CA THR A 2 22.94 11.40 15.75
C THR A 2 23.76 10.26 15.14
N GLU A 3 24.97 10.03 15.68
CA GLU A 3 25.85 8.94 15.30
C GLU A 3 25.24 7.60 15.67
N ILE A 4 25.26 6.65 14.74
CA ILE A 4 24.82 5.27 14.97
C ILE A 4 25.90 4.52 15.74
N ILE A 5 25.54 4.01 16.91
CA ILE A 5 26.44 3.23 17.76
C ILE A 5 26.10 1.73 17.76
N ASP A 6 24.91 1.36 17.35
CA ASP A 6 24.49 -0.04 17.23
C ASP A 6 23.31 -0.20 16.28
N VAL A 7 23.21 -1.36 15.68
CA VAL A 7 22.09 -1.80 14.83
C VAL A 7 21.77 -3.24 15.21
N LYS A 8 20.50 -3.52 15.53
CA LYS A 8 20.04 -4.85 15.95
C LYS A 8 18.79 -5.23 15.20
N ALA A 9 18.63 -6.50 14.93
CA ALA A 9 17.40 -7.04 14.36
C ALA A 9 16.96 -8.31 15.09
N ARG A 10 15.68 -8.61 14.93
CA ARG A 10 15.02 -9.81 15.45
C ARG A 10 13.88 -10.22 14.55
N GLU A 11 13.47 -11.49 14.68
CA GLU A 11 12.20 -11.94 14.12
C GLU A 11 11.06 -11.51 15.01
N VAL A 12 9.98 -11.02 14.40
CA VAL A 12 8.67 -10.81 15.03
C VAL A 12 7.60 -11.44 14.16
N LEU A 13 6.38 -11.56 14.66
CA LEU A 13 5.28 -12.11 13.88
C LEU A 13 4.47 -10.99 13.23
N ASP A 14 4.07 -11.21 11.98
CA ASP A 14 3.15 -10.34 11.27
C ASP A 14 1.68 -10.70 11.55
N SER A 15 0.75 -9.99 10.92
CA SER A 15 -0.70 -10.15 11.09
C SER A 15 -1.25 -11.50 10.61
N ARG A 16 -0.45 -12.26 9.87
CA ARG A 16 -0.80 -13.62 9.42
C ARG A 16 -0.13 -14.70 10.26
N GLY A 17 0.62 -14.31 11.30
CA GLY A 17 1.39 -15.26 12.14
C GLY A 17 2.66 -15.76 11.45
N ASN A 18 3.14 -15.09 10.41
CA ASN A 18 4.40 -15.40 9.76
C ASN A 18 5.53 -14.53 10.31
N PRO A 19 6.78 -15.04 10.35
CA PRO A 19 7.91 -14.21 10.75
C PRO A 19 8.14 -13.05 9.78
N THR A 20 8.52 -11.91 10.35
CA THR A 20 9.08 -10.79 9.62
C THR A 20 10.20 -10.18 10.45
N ILE A 21 10.91 -9.20 9.89
CA ILE A 21 12.06 -8.59 10.53
C ILE A 21 11.70 -7.25 11.18
N GLU A 22 12.17 -7.06 12.41
CA GLU A 22 12.20 -5.76 13.09
C GLU A 22 13.65 -5.36 13.30
N ALA A 23 13.99 -4.11 13.02
CA ALA A 23 15.31 -3.56 13.27
C ALA A 23 15.25 -2.37 14.22
N ASP A 24 16.28 -2.25 15.05
CA ASP A 24 16.55 -1.09 15.92
C ASP A 24 17.80 -0.40 15.42
N VAL A 25 17.76 0.92 15.34
CA VAL A 25 18.94 1.78 15.15
C VAL A 25 19.13 2.57 16.43
N ILE A 26 20.29 2.43 17.06
CA ILE A 26 20.62 3.03 18.35
C ILE A 26 21.67 4.12 18.13
N LEU A 27 21.38 5.33 18.64
CA LEU A 27 22.23 6.50 18.48
C LEU A 27 23.06 6.77 19.74
N ALA A 28 24.15 7.51 19.58
CA ALA A 28 25.03 7.92 20.68
C ALA A 28 24.28 8.66 21.79
N SER A 29 23.18 9.33 21.49
CA SER A 29 22.31 9.98 22.47
C SER A 29 21.47 9.01 23.31
N GLY A 30 21.47 7.72 23.00
CA GLY A 30 20.62 6.71 23.62
C GLY A 30 19.25 6.55 22.96
N VAL A 31 18.93 7.35 21.94
CA VAL A 31 17.70 7.22 21.16
C VAL A 31 17.70 5.92 20.39
N ILE A 32 16.55 5.25 20.35
CA ILE A 32 16.33 4.02 19.59
C ILE A 32 15.18 4.24 18.63
N GLY A 33 15.42 4.05 17.34
CA GLY A 33 14.37 3.95 16.32
C GLY A 33 14.15 2.50 15.95
N SER A 34 12.89 2.08 15.91
CA SER A 34 12.51 0.68 15.58
C SER A 34 11.50 0.63 14.45
N ALA A 35 11.68 -0.28 13.53
CA ALA A 35 10.76 -0.47 12.41
C ALA A 35 10.66 -1.94 11.99
N CYS A 36 9.49 -2.31 11.48
CA CYS A 36 9.21 -3.64 10.93
C CYS A 36 9.02 -3.57 9.42
N ALA A 37 9.40 -4.62 8.73
CA ALA A 37 9.11 -4.78 7.30
C ALA A 37 7.79 -5.55 7.11
N PRO A 38 6.87 -5.07 6.24
CA PRO A 38 5.67 -5.84 5.88
C PRO A 38 5.97 -6.91 4.83
N SER A 39 4.99 -7.79 4.56
CA SER A 39 5.13 -8.90 3.63
C SER A 39 3.86 -9.08 2.79
N GLY A 40 4.00 -9.34 1.48
CA GLY A 40 2.88 -9.54 0.57
C GLY A 40 2.38 -10.98 0.48
N ALA A 41 1.11 -11.16 0.15
CA ALA A 41 0.52 -12.45 -0.26
C ALA A 41 0.63 -12.62 -1.78
N SER A 42 0.06 -11.70 -2.56
CA SER A 42 0.32 -11.60 -3.99
C SER A 42 1.50 -10.67 -4.22
N THR A 43 2.46 -11.08 -5.05
CA THR A 43 3.69 -10.33 -5.28
C THR A 43 3.95 -10.16 -6.77
N GLY A 44 4.36 -8.96 -7.17
CA GLY A 44 4.83 -8.71 -8.53
C GLY A 44 6.14 -9.47 -8.79
N SER A 45 6.29 -10.01 -10.00
CA SER A 45 7.47 -10.82 -10.35
C SER A 45 8.79 -10.02 -10.32
N ARG A 46 8.70 -8.69 -10.35
CA ARG A 46 9.86 -7.77 -10.39
C ARG A 46 10.13 -7.06 -9.06
N GLU A 47 9.46 -7.45 -7.98
CA GLU A 47 9.72 -6.91 -6.64
C GLU A 47 11.14 -7.25 -6.18
N ALA A 48 11.70 -6.36 -5.37
CA ALA A 48 12.94 -6.66 -4.64
C ALA A 48 12.74 -7.89 -3.74
N LEU A 49 13.80 -8.66 -3.52
CA LEU A 49 13.72 -9.96 -2.87
C LEU A 49 13.48 -9.85 -1.37
N GLU A 50 12.37 -10.41 -0.89
CA GLU A 50 12.17 -10.72 0.52
C GLU A 50 12.95 -12.00 0.85
N LEU A 51 14.00 -11.86 1.67
CA LEU A 51 14.87 -12.98 1.99
C LEU A 51 14.24 -13.85 3.08
N ARG A 52 13.91 -15.09 2.72
CA ARG A 52 13.39 -16.15 3.59
C ARG A 52 14.37 -17.29 3.70
N ASP A 53 14.43 -17.96 4.86
CA ASP A 53 15.39 -19.02 5.14
C ASP A 53 15.14 -20.30 4.33
N LYS A 54 13.87 -20.57 4.01
CA LYS A 54 13.41 -21.77 3.28
C LYS A 54 13.74 -23.09 4.00
N ASP A 55 13.90 -23.04 5.32
CA ASP A 55 14.04 -24.23 6.16
C ASP A 55 12.64 -24.75 6.53
N PRO A 56 12.21 -25.89 5.96
CA PRO A 56 10.85 -26.40 6.18
C PRO A 56 10.57 -26.82 7.63
N LYS A 57 11.62 -26.99 8.42
CA LYS A 57 11.50 -27.39 9.84
C LYS A 57 11.20 -26.21 10.76
N ARG A 58 11.27 -24.98 10.22
CA ARG A 58 11.10 -23.78 11.00
C ARG A 58 10.15 -22.82 10.27
N TYR A 59 8.99 -22.51 10.89
CA TYR A 59 7.94 -21.66 10.30
C TYR A 59 7.53 -22.07 8.88
N GLY A 60 7.57 -23.37 8.56
CA GLY A 60 7.21 -23.85 7.24
C GLY A 60 8.06 -23.26 6.10
N GLY A 61 9.31 -22.90 6.37
CA GLY A 61 10.23 -22.30 5.40
C GLY A 61 10.19 -20.77 5.38
N LYS A 62 9.32 -20.13 6.17
CA LYS A 62 9.11 -18.67 6.14
C LYS A 62 9.95 -17.87 7.14
N GLY A 63 10.87 -18.53 7.87
CA GLY A 63 11.77 -17.85 8.80
C GLY A 63 12.63 -16.78 8.12
N VAL A 64 13.10 -15.79 8.88
CA VAL A 64 13.92 -14.67 8.38
C VAL A 64 15.24 -14.51 9.14
N LEU A 65 15.77 -15.59 9.73
CA LEU A 65 17.00 -15.52 10.51
C LEU A 65 18.23 -15.14 9.67
N THR A 66 18.26 -15.48 8.38
CA THR A 66 19.35 -15.06 7.49
C THR A 66 19.33 -13.54 7.29
N ALA A 67 18.15 -12.95 7.06
CA ALA A 67 17.99 -11.50 6.96
C ALA A 67 18.36 -10.82 8.29
N VAL A 68 17.94 -11.38 9.42
CA VAL A 68 18.30 -10.90 10.77
C VAL A 68 19.82 -10.93 10.95
N ALA A 69 20.47 -12.02 10.60
CA ALA A 69 21.94 -12.15 10.68
C ALA A 69 22.65 -11.11 9.81
N ASN A 70 22.13 -10.84 8.61
CA ASN A 70 22.70 -9.81 7.72
C ASN A 70 22.64 -8.42 8.37
N VAL A 71 21.56 -8.09 9.08
CA VAL A 71 21.47 -6.83 9.82
C VAL A 71 22.47 -6.80 10.98
N ASN A 72 22.53 -7.88 11.77
CA ASN A 72 23.35 -7.95 12.98
C ASN A 72 24.86 -8.03 12.71
N THR A 73 25.25 -8.31 11.47
CA THR A 73 26.65 -8.41 11.06
C THR A 73 27.02 -7.38 10.00
N ALA A 74 26.84 -7.70 8.72
CA ALA A 74 27.33 -6.88 7.60
C ALA A 74 26.74 -5.46 7.58
N ILE A 75 25.42 -5.32 7.76
CA ILE A 75 24.78 -4.00 7.78
C ILE A 75 25.22 -3.20 9.00
N ARG A 76 25.22 -3.83 10.17
CA ARG A 76 25.68 -3.19 11.40
C ARG A 76 27.10 -2.62 11.24
N GLU A 77 28.05 -3.44 10.78
CA GLU A 77 29.43 -3.02 10.59
C GLU A 77 29.55 -1.85 9.61
N ALA A 78 28.78 -1.87 8.53
CA ALA A 78 28.81 -0.81 7.52
C ALA A 78 28.25 0.52 8.01
N LEU A 79 27.28 0.52 8.95
CA LEU A 79 26.60 1.72 9.39
C LEU A 79 27.15 2.31 10.69
N LEU A 80 27.93 1.57 11.48
CA LEU A 80 28.53 2.09 12.72
C LEU A 80 29.33 3.35 12.44
N GLY A 81 29.05 4.41 13.21
CA GLY A 81 29.73 5.71 13.09
C GLY A 81 29.09 6.66 12.08
N MET A 82 28.12 6.21 11.29
CA MET A 82 27.42 7.08 10.35
C MET A 82 26.35 7.93 11.05
N ASP A 83 26.01 9.05 10.46
CA ASP A 83 24.98 9.95 10.94
C ASP A 83 23.59 9.50 10.47
N ALA A 84 22.69 9.19 11.40
CA ALA A 84 21.34 8.72 11.10
C ALA A 84 20.50 9.75 10.33
N THR A 85 20.85 11.03 10.34
CA THR A 85 20.14 12.07 9.58
C THR A 85 20.48 12.04 8.08
N GLN A 86 21.53 11.33 7.69
CA GLN A 86 21.98 11.20 6.30
C GLN A 86 21.34 9.99 5.64
N GLN A 87 20.01 10.03 5.48
CA GLN A 87 19.21 8.89 4.99
C GLN A 87 19.68 8.37 3.63
N ALA A 88 19.86 9.25 2.66
CA ALA A 88 20.28 8.85 1.32
C ALA A 88 21.63 8.15 1.31
N GLU A 89 22.56 8.60 2.15
CA GLU A 89 23.88 8.00 2.27
C GLU A 89 23.82 6.62 2.95
N LEU A 90 23.03 6.50 4.04
CA LEU A 90 22.82 5.22 4.71
C LEU A 90 22.20 4.18 3.77
N ASP A 91 21.17 4.56 3.05
CA ASP A 91 20.49 3.67 2.11
C ASP A 91 21.43 3.25 0.98
N ARG A 92 22.23 4.18 0.45
CA ARG A 92 23.24 3.87 -0.57
C ARG A 92 24.27 2.87 -0.08
N VAL A 93 24.78 3.05 1.15
CA VAL A 93 25.76 2.12 1.72
C VAL A 93 25.18 0.71 1.79
N MET A 94 23.92 0.56 2.22
CA MET A 94 23.28 -0.76 2.28
C MET A 94 23.05 -1.36 0.89
N ILE A 95 22.59 -0.54 -0.08
CA ILE A 95 22.35 -0.97 -1.45
C ILE A 95 23.65 -1.42 -2.11
N ASP A 96 24.72 -0.66 -1.96
CA ASP A 96 26.06 -1.01 -2.50
C ASP A 96 26.64 -2.24 -1.83
N LEU A 97 26.41 -2.41 -0.52
CA LEU A 97 26.83 -3.59 0.23
C LEU A 97 26.15 -4.87 -0.29
N ASP A 98 24.86 -4.78 -0.63
CA ASP A 98 24.15 -5.90 -1.28
C ASP A 98 24.73 -6.19 -2.66
N GLY A 99 24.92 -5.17 -3.48
CA GLY A 99 25.55 -5.23 -4.79
C GLY A 99 24.72 -5.88 -5.90
N THR A 100 23.45 -6.26 -5.63
CA THR A 100 22.54 -6.84 -6.64
C THR A 100 21.42 -5.87 -6.96
N GLU A 101 20.80 -6.01 -8.14
CA GLU A 101 19.72 -5.13 -8.57
C GLU A 101 18.44 -5.28 -7.71
N ASN A 102 18.15 -6.51 -7.29
CA ASN A 102 16.93 -6.84 -6.54
C ASN A 102 17.15 -7.07 -5.05
N LYS A 103 18.31 -6.69 -4.50
CA LYS A 103 18.67 -6.87 -3.10
C LYS A 103 18.69 -8.33 -2.63
N ALA A 104 19.12 -9.22 -3.52
CA ALA A 104 19.10 -10.68 -3.30
C ALA A 104 20.09 -11.16 -2.25
N ASN A 105 21.19 -10.44 -2.00
CA ASN A 105 22.24 -10.88 -1.07
C ASN A 105 21.90 -10.59 0.38
N LEU A 106 21.41 -9.38 0.69
CA LEU A 106 21.07 -8.99 2.06
C LEU A 106 19.58 -9.17 2.36
N GLY A 107 18.73 -9.04 1.35
CA GLY A 107 17.29 -9.04 1.46
C GLY A 107 16.71 -7.63 1.52
N ALA A 108 15.69 -7.35 0.71
CA ALA A 108 14.98 -6.08 0.75
C ALA A 108 14.34 -5.84 2.11
N ASN A 109 13.84 -6.89 2.76
CA ASN A 109 13.28 -6.82 4.11
C ASN A 109 14.30 -6.36 5.15
N ALA A 110 15.54 -6.88 5.09
CA ALA A 110 16.63 -6.47 5.99
C ALA A 110 16.98 -4.98 5.78
N ILE A 111 17.20 -4.58 4.54
CA ILE A 111 17.57 -3.20 4.19
C ILE A 111 16.45 -2.23 4.58
N LEU A 112 15.20 -2.56 4.26
CA LEU A 112 14.06 -1.70 4.56
C LEU A 112 13.89 -1.47 6.07
N ALA A 113 13.92 -2.53 6.87
CA ALA A 113 13.75 -2.41 8.32
C ALA A 113 14.76 -1.44 8.92
N VAL A 114 16.03 -1.54 8.50
CA VAL A 114 17.09 -0.63 8.96
C VAL A 114 16.90 0.79 8.42
N SER A 115 16.54 0.93 7.15
CA SER A 115 16.28 2.23 6.52
C SER A 115 15.20 3.01 7.28
N LEU A 116 14.08 2.35 7.60
CA LEU A 116 12.98 2.97 8.34
C LEU A 116 13.34 3.22 9.81
N ALA A 117 14.04 2.29 10.44
CA ALA A 117 14.49 2.45 11.83
C ALA A 117 15.44 3.65 11.97
N ALA A 118 16.33 3.86 11.01
CA ALA A 118 17.22 5.00 10.96
C ALA A 118 16.46 6.32 10.85
N ALA A 119 15.44 6.39 10.00
CA ALA A 119 14.57 7.56 9.85
C ALA A 119 13.85 7.90 11.18
N LYS A 120 13.33 6.88 11.85
CA LYS A 120 12.66 7.05 13.16
C LYS A 120 13.64 7.53 14.23
N ALA A 121 14.85 6.96 14.29
CA ALA A 121 15.88 7.39 15.22
C ALA A 121 16.29 8.85 14.98
N ALA A 122 16.46 9.23 13.71
CA ALA A 122 16.79 10.61 13.34
C ALA A 122 15.68 11.59 13.76
N ALA A 123 14.42 11.25 13.52
CA ALA A 123 13.28 12.07 13.94
C ALA A 123 13.25 12.27 15.46
N LEU A 124 13.41 11.19 16.22
CA LEU A 124 13.46 11.23 17.69
C LEU A 124 14.61 12.08 18.19
N ALA A 125 15.80 11.94 17.61
CA ALA A 125 16.99 12.71 17.99
C ALA A 125 16.83 14.20 17.71
N LYS A 126 16.10 14.55 16.65
CA LYS A 126 15.78 15.94 16.29
C LYS A 126 14.61 16.50 17.11
N GLY A 127 13.90 15.66 17.86
CA GLY A 127 12.71 16.08 18.61
C GLY A 127 11.52 16.45 17.72
N VAL A 128 11.41 15.87 16.54
CA VAL A 128 10.32 16.12 15.58
C VAL A 128 9.52 14.85 15.32
N PRO A 129 8.23 14.97 14.93
CA PRO A 129 7.47 13.80 14.51
C PRO A 129 8.05 13.20 13.22
N LEU A 130 7.82 11.90 13.02
CA LEU A 130 8.35 11.19 11.84
C LEU A 130 7.90 11.84 10.52
N TYR A 131 6.63 12.23 10.40
CA TYR A 131 6.15 12.90 9.17
C TYR A 131 6.91 14.20 8.88
N ALA A 132 7.31 14.97 9.90
CA ALA A 132 8.10 16.18 9.70
C ALA A 132 9.50 15.86 9.19
N HIS A 133 10.14 14.84 9.75
CA HIS A 133 11.46 14.40 9.30
C HIS A 133 11.42 13.86 7.85
N ILE A 134 10.43 13.03 7.54
CA ILE A 134 10.27 12.50 6.17
C ILE A 134 10.00 13.65 5.17
N ALA A 135 9.20 14.66 5.56
CA ALA A 135 8.96 15.82 4.69
C ALA A 135 10.26 16.58 4.38
N GLU A 136 11.17 16.71 5.35
CA GLU A 136 12.50 17.28 5.10
C GLU A 136 13.30 16.44 4.11
N LEU A 137 13.32 15.11 4.30
CA LEU A 137 13.99 14.19 3.37
C LEU A 137 13.40 14.28 1.96
N ASN A 138 12.09 14.52 1.86
CA ASN A 138 11.39 14.67 0.58
C ASN A 138 11.62 16.04 -0.09
N GLY A 139 12.25 16.97 0.62
CA GLY A 139 12.45 18.34 0.11
C GLY A 139 11.22 19.23 0.21
N THR A 140 10.22 18.85 0.99
CA THR A 140 8.95 19.57 1.18
C THR A 140 8.63 19.84 2.65
N PRO A 141 9.57 20.43 3.42
CA PRO A 141 9.35 20.65 4.84
C PRO A 141 8.14 21.55 5.10
N GLY A 142 7.30 21.14 6.04
CA GLY A 142 6.11 21.92 6.41
C GLY A 142 4.93 21.82 5.44
N VAL A 143 5.04 21.04 4.38
CA VAL A 143 3.96 20.86 3.39
C VAL A 143 3.32 19.50 3.61
N TYR A 144 2.08 19.49 4.07
CA TYR A 144 1.36 18.28 4.45
C TYR A 144 -0.05 18.28 3.88
N SER A 145 -0.59 17.08 3.62
CA SER A 145 -2.02 16.87 3.38
C SER A 145 -2.48 15.60 4.09
N MET A 146 -3.76 15.55 4.46
CA MET A 146 -4.36 14.32 4.97
C MET A 146 -4.82 13.47 3.80
N PRO A 147 -4.43 12.19 3.74
CA PRO A 147 -4.77 11.34 2.59
C PRO A 147 -6.22 10.89 2.60
N VAL A 148 -6.80 10.74 1.42
CA VAL A 148 -8.09 10.04 1.23
C VAL A 148 -7.85 8.56 1.52
N PRO A 149 -8.57 7.94 2.47
CA PRO A 149 -8.47 6.53 2.72
C PRO A 149 -9.26 5.74 1.68
N MET A 150 -8.60 4.75 1.08
CA MET A 150 -9.21 3.75 0.20
C MET A 150 -9.44 2.51 1.04
N MET A 151 -10.68 2.33 1.52
CA MET A 151 -11.00 1.34 2.55
C MET A 151 -11.53 0.06 1.92
N ASN A 152 -10.78 -1.01 2.02
CA ASN A 152 -11.12 -2.32 1.49
C ASN A 152 -12.20 -2.99 2.35
N ILE A 153 -13.44 -3.04 1.90
CA ILE A 153 -14.58 -3.57 2.68
C ILE A 153 -15.12 -4.91 2.20
N ILE A 154 -14.83 -5.30 0.95
CA ILE A 154 -15.08 -6.67 0.45
C ILE A 154 -13.81 -7.21 -0.20
N ASN A 155 -13.43 -8.41 0.18
CA ASN A 155 -12.26 -9.13 -0.32
C ASN A 155 -12.67 -10.28 -1.25
N GLY A 156 -11.84 -10.50 -2.26
CA GLY A 156 -11.88 -11.67 -3.15
C GLY A 156 -10.46 -12.09 -3.51
N GLY A 157 -10.31 -12.85 -4.59
CA GLY A 157 -9.01 -13.29 -5.09
C GLY A 157 -8.12 -13.91 -4.03
N GLU A 158 -6.87 -13.51 -3.98
CA GLU A 158 -5.89 -14.02 -3.01
C GLU A 158 -6.13 -13.53 -1.56
N HIS A 159 -6.99 -12.53 -1.37
CA HIS A 159 -7.29 -11.98 -0.03
C HIS A 159 -8.45 -12.65 0.68
N ALA A 160 -9.11 -13.62 0.05
CA ALA A 160 -10.27 -14.31 0.62
C ALA A 160 -10.43 -15.73 0.09
N ASP A 161 -10.92 -16.62 0.95
CA ASP A 161 -11.33 -17.97 0.54
C ASP A 161 -12.81 -17.92 0.14
N ASN A 162 -13.07 -17.39 -1.06
CA ASN A 162 -14.41 -17.27 -1.63
C ASN A 162 -14.37 -17.34 -3.16
N ASN A 163 -15.51 -17.12 -3.82
CA ASN A 163 -15.65 -17.20 -5.28
C ASN A 163 -15.60 -15.86 -6.01
N VAL A 164 -15.22 -14.79 -5.35
CA VAL A 164 -15.12 -13.45 -5.94
C VAL A 164 -13.75 -13.27 -6.57
N ASP A 165 -13.71 -12.93 -7.87
CA ASP A 165 -12.43 -12.86 -8.63
C ASP A 165 -11.64 -11.57 -8.38
N ILE A 166 -12.29 -10.41 -8.34
CA ILE A 166 -11.65 -9.13 -8.03
C ILE A 166 -11.22 -9.14 -6.56
N GLN A 167 -9.96 -8.76 -6.32
CA GLN A 167 -9.30 -8.94 -5.04
C GLN A 167 -9.80 -7.98 -3.95
N GLU A 168 -10.07 -6.72 -4.32
CA GLU A 168 -10.52 -5.72 -3.35
C GLU A 168 -11.59 -4.81 -3.93
N PHE A 169 -12.62 -4.55 -3.11
CA PHE A 169 -13.64 -3.53 -3.37
C PHE A 169 -13.55 -2.49 -2.26
N MET A 170 -13.29 -1.27 -2.63
CA MET A 170 -12.99 -0.19 -1.69
C MET A 170 -13.99 0.94 -1.76
N VAL A 171 -14.24 1.58 -0.62
CA VAL A 171 -14.96 2.85 -0.52
C VAL A 171 -13.97 3.98 -0.23
N GLN A 172 -14.23 5.15 -0.81
CA GLN A 172 -13.41 6.34 -0.68
C GLN A 172 -14.33 7.49 -0.23
N PRO A 173 -14.26 7.94 1.05
CA PRO A 173 -15.11 9.01 1.55
C PRO A 173 -14.65 10.39 1.06
N VAL A 174 -14.82 10.67 -0.22
CA VAL A 174 -14.31 11.86 -0.92
C VAL A 174 -15.04 13.16 -0.55
N GLY A 175 -16.26 13.06 -0.02
CA GLY A 175 -17.06 14.22 0.37
C GLY A 175 -16.89 14.66 1.83
N ALA A 176 -16.04 13.99 2.60
CA ALA A 176 -15.84 14.31 4.00
C ALA A 176 -15.09 15.65 4.18
N SER A 177 -15.34 16.33 5.28
CA SER A 177 -14.72 17.62 5.60
C SER A 177 -13.34 17.50 6.24
N SER A 178 -12.99 16.33 6.73
CA SER A 178 -11.72 16.03 7.40
C SER A 178 -11.40 14.54 7.27
N PHE A 179 -10.18 14.17 7.60
CA PHE A 179 -9.82 12.75 7.69
C PHE A 179 -10.65 12.04 8.78
N ALA A 180 -10.84 12.67 9.94
CA ALA A 180 -11.66 12.08 11.00
C ALA A 180 -13.10 11.78 10.54
N GLU A 181 -13.72 12.69 9.77
CA GLU A 181 -15.04 12.47 9.20
C GLU A 181 -15.03 11.40 8.09
N ALA A 182 -13.95 11.32 7.32
CA ALA A 182 -13.78 10.26 6.33
C ALA A 182 -13.69 8.89 7.00
N LEU A 183 -12.93 8.78 8.09
CA LEU A 183 -12.81 7.54 8.85
C LEU A 183 -14.15 7.13 9.48
N ARG A 184 -14.89 8.09 10.05
CA ARG A 184 -16.24 7.86 10.57
C ARG A 184 -17.19 7.33 9.49
N CYS A 185 -17.20 7.95 8.33
CA CYS A 185 -17.98 7.52 7.18
C CYS A 185 -17.67 6.07 6.80
N GLY A 186 -16.39 5.73 6.68
CA GLY A 186 -15.96 4.36 6.37
C GLY A 186 -16.41 3.35 7.41
N ALA A 187 -16.26 3.68 8.69
CA ALA A 187 -16.69 2.80 9.79
C ALA A 187 -18.19 2.56 9.79
N GLU A 188 -18.98 3.60 9.56
CA GLU A 188 -20.45 3.49 9.49
C GLU A 188 -20.89 2.64 8.29
N ILE A 189 -20.25 2.79 7.12
CA ILE A 189 -20.52 1.95 5.95
C ILE A 189 -20.10 0.50 6.22
N PHE A 190 -18.97 0.27 6.86
CA PHE A 190 -18.49 -1.07 7.23
C PHE A 190 -19.52 -1.80 8.11
N HIS A 191 -20.07 -1.15 9.12
CA HIS A 191 -21.09 -1.75 9.99
C HIS A 191 -22.43 -1.94 9.25
N ALA A 192 -22.82 -1.00 8.39
CA ALA A 192 -24.02 -1.15 7.55
C ALA A 192 -23.86 -2.36 6.60
N LEU A 193 -22.68 -2.55 6.03
CA LEU A 193 -22.39 -3.70 5.15
C LEU A 193 -22.51 -5.03 5.90
N ALA A 194 -22.02 -5.10 7.14
CA ALA A 194 -22.22 -6.29 7.98
C ALA A 194 -23.72 -6.61 8.14
N SER A 195 -24.55 -5.61 8.36
CA SER A 195 -26.01 -5.75 8.49
C SER A 195 -26.65 -6.24 7.18
N VAL A 196 -26.26 -5.66 6.05
CA VAL A 196 -26.74 -6.04 4.71
C VAL A 196 -26.39 -7.51 4.42
N LEU A 197 -25.16 -7.92 4.69
CA LEU A 197 -24.71 -9.29 4.45
C LEU A 197 -25.46 -10.29 5.34
N LYS A 198 -25.63 -9.98 6.63
CA LYS A 198 -26.40 -10.82 7.57
C LYS A 198 -27.85 -10.97 7.14
N ALA A 199 -28.51 -9.90 6.70
CA ALA A 199 -29.89 -9.93 6.23
C ALA A 199 -30.05 -10.83 4.99
N ARG A 200 -29.00 -11.01 4.21
CA ARG A 200 -28.98 -11.92 3.04
C ARG A 200 -28.52 -13.34 3.39
N GLY A 201 -28.25 -13.63 4.66
CA GLY A 201 -27.73 -14.93 5.10
C GLY A 201 -26.28 -15.18 4.68
N LEU A 202 -25.51 -14.14 4.37
CA LEU A 202 -24.13 -14.24 3.93
C LEU A 202 -23.15 -14.13 5.11
N ASN A 203 -21.97 -14.73 4.93
CA ASN A 203 -20.91 -14.74 5.93
C ASN A 203 -20.31 -13.33 6.12
N THR A 204 -20.05 -12.97 7.39
CA THR A 204 -19.40 -11.73 7.77
C THR A 204 -18.00 -11.95 8.37
N ALA A 205 -17.39 -13.11 8.16
CA ALA A 205 -15.99 -13.31 8.46
C ALA A 205 -15.13 -12.41 7.56
N VAL A 206 -13.99 -11.96 8.11
CA VAL A 206 -13.11 -11.01 7.42
C VAL A 206 -11.85 -11.70 6.90
N GLY A 207 -11.32 -11.19 5.79
CA GLY A 207 -10.04 -11.61 5.23
C GLY A 207 -8.84 -10.96 5.92
N ASP A 208 -7.67 -11.15 5.35
CA ASP A 208 -6.37 -10.70 5.91
C ASP A 208 -6.31 -9.19 6.14
N GLU A 209 -7.03 -8.42 5.33
CA GLU A 209 -7.02 -6.95 5.40
C GLU A 209 -8.25 -6.38 6.09
N GLY A 210 -9.07 -7.23 6.69
CA GLY A 210 -10.23 -6.82 7.49
C GLY A 210 -11.52 -6.62 6.70
N GLY A 211 -11.52 -6.77 5.39
CA GLY A 211 -12.73 -6.73 4.55
C GLY A 211 -13.54 -8.03 4.67
N PHE A 212 -14.86 -7.93 4.48
CA PHE A 212 -15.72 -9.12 4.47
C PHE A 212 -15.43 -10.01 3.26
N ALA A 213 -15.59 -11.32 3.44
CA ALA A 213 -15.26 -12.30 2.40
C ALA A 213 -16.45 -13.23 2.10
N PRO A 214 -17.64 -12.70 1.76
CA PRO A 214 -18.79 -13.54 1.42
C PRO A 214 -18.63 -14.18 0.05
N ASN A 215 -19.32 -15.32 -0.17
CA ASN A 215 -19.53 -15.82 -1.50
C ASN A 215 -20.61 -15.00 -2.20
N LEU A 216 -20.31 -14.51 -3.39
CA LEU A 216 -21.25 -13.72 -4.20
C LEU A 216 -21.24 -14.24 -5.64
N PRO A 217 -22.36 -14.12 -6.39
CA PRO A 217 -22.45 -14.67 -7.72
C PRO A 217 -21.61 -13.95 -8.78
N SER A 218 -21.19 -12.70 -8.50
CA SER A 218 -20.42 -11.88 -9.44
C SER A 218 -19.70 -10.74 -8.73
N ASN A 219 -18.77 -10.11 -9.45
CA ASN A 219 -18.15 -8.86 -8.99
C ASN A 219 -19.19 -7.73 -8.86
N GLU A 220 -20.15 -7.69 -9.79
CA GLU A 220 -21.25 -6.71 -9.73
C GLU A 220 -22.12 -6.89 -8.48
N ALA A 221 -22.35 -8.13 -8.04
CA ALA A 221 -23.08 -8.38 -6.80
C ALA A 221 -22.36 -7.77 -5.58
N ALA A 222 -21.03 -7.77 -5.57
CA ALA A 222 -20.26 -7.08 -4.54
C ALA A 222 -20.51 -5.57 -4.56
N LEU A 223 -20.52 -4.96 -5.74
CA LEU A 223 -20.82 -3.54 -5.89
C LEU A 223 -22.25 -3.19 -5.46
N GLU A 224 -23.22 -4.07 -5.72
CA GLU A 224 -24.62 -3.87 -5.31
C GLU A 224 -24.79 -3.90 -3.77
N VAL A 225 -24.15 -4.85 -3.07
CA VAL A 225 -24.24 -4.86 -1.60
C VAL A 225 -23.54 -3.67 -0.97
N ILE A 226 -22.48 -3.16 -1.59
CA ILE A 226 -21.82 -1.93 -1.15
C ILE A 226 -22.73 -0.72 -1.37
N ARG A 227 -23.37 -0.62 -2.52
CA ARG A 227 -24.36 0.44 -2.81
C ARG A 227 -25.46 0.48 -1.74
N GLU A 228 -26.02 -0.65 -1.41
CA GLU A 228 -27.03 -0.78 -0.37
C GLU A 228 -26.50 -0.35 1.00
N ALA A 229 -25.28 -0.75 1.35
CA ALA A 229 -24.64 -0.39 2.61
C ALA A 229 -24.38 1.12 2.74
N VAL A 230 -23.92 1.76 1.66
CA VAL A 230 -23.69 3.22 1.61
C VAL A 230 -25.00 3.96 1.88
N ALA A 231 -26.09 3.57 1.21
CA ALA A 231 -27.40 4.16 1.40
C ALA A 231 -27.93 3.93 2.81
N GLN A 232 -27.81 2.72 3.35
CA GLN A 232 -28.24 2.38 4.70
C GLN A 232 -27.48 3.18 5.77
N ALA A 233 -26.19 3.46 5.53
CA ALA A 233 -25.38 4.29 6.42
C ALA A 233 -25.75 5.80 6.36
N GLY A 234 -26.61 6.20 5.42
CA GLY A 234 -27.04 7.57 5.28
C GLY A 234 -26.16 8.43 4.37
N TYR A 235 -25.34 7.80 3.56
CA TYR A 235 -24.46 8.50 2.60
C TYR A 235 -24.97 8.34 1.17
N GLU A 236 -24.58 9.29 0.33
CA GLU A 236 -24.94 9.31 -1.09
C GLU A 236 -23.75 8.87 -1.95
N LEU A 237 -23.96 7.76 -2.69
CA LEU A 237 -22.94 7.23 -3.59
C LEU A 237 -22.65 8.25 -4.71
N ASP A 238 -21.38 8.40 -5.05
CA ASP A 238 -20.77 9.36 -5.98
C ASP A 238 -20.60 10.77 -5.41
N LYS A 239 -21.46 11.23 -4.50
CA LYS A 239 -21.33 12.55 -3.86
C LYS A 239 -20.45 12.48 -2.61
N ASP A 240 -20.83 11.64 -1.65
CA ASP A 240 -20.11 11.48 -0.39
C ASP A 240 -19.02 10.43 -0.48
N VAL A 241 -19.25 9.39 -1.28
CA VAL A 241 -18.42 8.18 -1.36
C VAL A 241 -18.28 7.76 -2.81
N THR A 242 -17.06 7.53 -3.25
CA THR A 242 -16.76 6.86 -4.51
C THR A 242 -16.21 5.45 -4.26
N LEU A 243 -16.10 4.66 -5.31
CA LEU A 243 -15.64 3.28 -5.26
C LEU A 243 -14.29 3.12 -5.95
N ALA A 244 -13.51 2.15 -5.47
CA ALA A 244 -12.26 1.75 -6.09
C ALA A 244 -12.16 0.22 -6.12
N LEU A 245 -11.44 -0.28 -7.12
CA LEU A 245 -11.16 -1.71 -7.28
C LEU A 245 -9.64 -1.94 -7.24
N ASP A 246 -9.25 -3.07 -6.67
CA ASP A 246 -7.99 -3.72 -6.98
C ASP A 246 -8.31 -5.06 -7.64
N CYS A 247 -8.11 -5.14 -8.94
CA CYS A 247 -8.41 -6.36 -9.70
C CYS A 247 -7.37 -7.45 -9.46
N ALA A 248 -6.11 -7.08 -9.19
CA ALA A 248 -4.99 -8.00 -9.16
C ALA A 248 -5.04 -8.96 -10.37
N ALA A 249 -5.20 -8.40 -11.57
CA ALA A 249 -5.57 -9.15 -12.77
C ALA A 249 -4.53 -10.21 -13.18
N SER A 250 -3.29 -10.07 -12.74
CA SER A 250 -2.25 -11.09 -12.97
C SER A 250 -2.61 -12.44 -12.35
N GLU A 251 -3.40 -12.45 -11.28
CA GLU A 251 -3.81 -13.68 -10.58
C GLU A 251 -4.77 -14.55 -11.41
N PHE A 252 -5.54 -13.95 -12.33
CA PHE A 252 -6.46 -14.69 -13.20
C PHE A 252 -6.13 -14.58 -14.70
N TYR A 253 -4.94 -14.10 -15.03
CA TYR A 253 -4.44 -14.06 -16.42
C TYR A 253 -3.67 -15.34 -16.75
N LYS A 254 -4.18 -16.14 -17.66
CA LYS A 254 -3.57 -17.41 -18.08
C LYS A 254 -3.69 -17.59 -19.59
N GLU A 255 -2.58 -17.89 -20.24
CA GLU A 255 -2.54 -18.17 -21.69
C GLU A 255 -3.17 -17.07 -22.53
N GLY A 256 -2.91 -15.81 -22.17
CA GLY A 256 -3.43 -14.63 -22.88
C GLY A 256 -4.89 -14.30 -22.59
N MET A 257 -5.52 -14.98 -21.63
CA MET A 257 -6.93 -14.81 -21.30
C MET A 257 -7.13 -14.43 -19.83
N TYR A 258 -8.04 -13.50 -19.60
CA TYR A 258 -8.49 -13.12 -18.26
C TYR A 258 -9.68 -13.98 -17.87
N GLN A 259 -9.49 -14.88 -16.90
CA GLN A 259 -10.45 -15.91 -16.52
C GLN A 259 -11.15 -15.55 -15.21
N LEU A 260 -12.40 -15.09 -15.31
CA LEU A 260 -13.25 -14.82 -14.15
C LEU A 260 -14.01 -16.10 -13.77
N SER A 261 -13.35 -17.00 -13.07
CA SER A 261 -13.87 -18.33 -12.75
C SER A 261 -15.14 -18.28 -11.90
N GLY A 262 -15.24 -17.29 -10.99
CA GLY A 262 -16.43 -17.10 -10.16
C GLY A 262 -17.67 -16.69 -10.93
N GLU A 263 -17.51 -16.11 -12.11
CA GLU A 263 -18.60 -15.72 -13.02
C GLU A 263 -18.74 -16.65 -14.21
N GLY A 264 -17.82 -17.61 -14.37
CA GLY A 264 -17.81 -18.49 -15.53
C GLY A 264 -17.52 -17.77 -16.84
N LYS A 265 -16.77 -16.67 -16.81
CA LYS A 265 -16.45 -15.82 -17.95
C LYS A 265 -14.94 -15.82 -18.24
N SER A 266 -14.60 -15.68 -19.52
CA SER A 266 -13.23 -15.56 -19.98
C SER A 266 -13.16 -14.49 -21.06
N PHE A 267 -12.12 -13.64 -20.99
CA PHE A 267 -11.95 -12.51 -21.90
C PHE A 267 -10.53 -12.48 -22.44
N ASP A 268 -10.38 -12.06 -23.69
CA ASP A 268 -9.07 -11.58 -24.15
C ASP A 268 -8.76 -10.19 -23.54
N SER A 269 -7.62 -9.65 -23.83
CA SER A 269 -7.18 -8.35 -23.27
C SER A 269 -8.17 -7.22 -23.57
N ALA A 270 -8.60 -7.10 -24.84
CA ALA A 270 -9.56 -6.06 -25.24
C ALA A 270 -10.94 -6.27 -24.57
N GLY A 271 -11.39 -7.51 -24.48
CA GLY A 271 -12.67 -7.85 -23.84
C GLY A 271 -12.68 -7.55 -22.35
N PHE A 272 -11.60 -7.82 -21.65
CA PHE A 272 -11.52 -7.51 -20.21
C PHE A 272 -11.46 -5.99 -19.97
N ALA A 273 -10.75 -5.26 -20.83
CA ALA A 273 -10.78 -3.79 -20.78
C ALA A 273 -12.22 -3.26 -20.93
N ASP A 274 -12.98 -3.79 -21.88
CA ASP A 274 -14.40 -3.41 -22.09
C ASP A 274 -15.27 -3.77 -20.88
N TYR A 275 -15.01 -4.91 -20.23
CA TYR A 275 -15.68 -5.32 -19.00
C TYR A 275 -15.47 -4.27 -17.89
N LEU A 276 -14.23 -3.82 -17.69
CA LEU A 276 -13.91 -2.78 -16.69
C LEU A 276 -14.54 -1.43 -17.05
N VAL A 277 -14.48 -1.03 -18.32
CA VAL A 277 -15.11 0.21 -18.81
C VAL A 277 -16.61 0.19 -18.51
N GLU A 278 -17.29 -0.90 -18.77
CA GLU A 278 -18.71 -1.06 -18.50
C GLU A 278 -19.04 -0.95 -17.02
N LEU A 279 -18.23 -1.54 -16.13
CA LEU A 279 -18.41 -1.37 -14.67
C LEU A 279 -18.31 0.10 -14.25
N THR A 280 -17.37 0.84 -14.83
CA THR A 280 -17.18 2.27 -14.51
C THR A 280 -18.32 3.16 -15.02
N GLN A 281 -19.10 2.68 -15.99
CA GLN A 281 -20.28 3.38 -16.51
C GLN A 281 -21.51 3.16 -15.63
N ARG A 282 -21.58 2.02 -14.92
CA ARG A 282 -22.72 1.64 -14.07
C ARG A 282 -22.55 2.00 -12.60
N TYR A 283 -21.32 2.15 -12.15
CA TYR A 283 -20.97 2.46 -10.75
C TYR A 283 -19.95 3.59 -10.71
N PRO A 284 -19.92 4.41 -9.66
CA PRO A 284 -18.94 5.49 -9.53
C PRO A 284 -17.57 4.95 -9.10
N ILE A 285 -17.00 4.06 -9.91
CA ILE A 285 -15.66 3.53 -9.75
C ILE A 285 -14.70 4.55 -10.36
N VAL A 286 -13.89 5.19 -9.51
CA VAL A 286 -12.98 6.27 -9.91
C VAL A 286 -11.52 5.86 -9.87
N SER A 287 -11.24 4.64 -9.41
CA SER A 287 -9.88 4.11 -9.34
C SER A 287 -9.89 2.59 -9.56
N ILE A 288 -9.00 2.12 -10.43
CA ILE A 288 -8.79 0.70 -10.70
C ILE A 288 -7.30 0.42 -10.60
N GLU A 289 -6.93 -0.46 -9.67
CA GLU A 289 -5.57 -0.94 -9.49
C GLU A 289 -5.40 -2.27 -10.22
N ASP A 290 -4.29 -2.41 -10.95
CA ASP A 290 -3.92 -3.63 -11.67
C ASP A 290 -5.08 -4.25 -12.46
N GLY A 291 -5.72 -3.42 -13.27
CA GLY A 291 -6.81 -3.84 -14.14
C GLY A 291 -6.37 -4.75 -15.28
N MET A 292 -5.06 -4.83 -15.56
CA MET A 292 -4.46 -5.72 -16.55
C MET A 292 -3.27 -6.45 -15.93
N ASP A 293 -2.86 -7.55 -16.54
CA ASP A 293 -1.68 -8.31 -16.14
C ASP A 293 -0.40 -7.44 -16.22
N GLU A 294 0.54 -7.69 -15.32
CA GLU A 294 1.81 -6.94 -15.23
C GLU A 294 2.66 -7.01 -16.52
N SER A 295 2.45 -8.01 -17.37
CA SER A 295 3.13 -8.17 -18.65
C SER A 295 2.31 -7.70 -19.86
N ASP A 296 1.02 -7.44 -19.69
CA ASP A 296 0.11 -7.02 -20.77
C ASP A 296 0.14 -5.50 -20.98
N TRP A 297 1.27 -4.98 -21.42
CA TRP A 297 1.45 -3.54 -21.61
C TRP A 297 0.57 -2.96 -22.71
N GLU A 298 0.28 -3.73 -23.76
CA GLU A 298 -0.66 -3.31 -24.80
C GLU A 298 -2.09 -3.18 -24.24
N GLY A 299 -2.51 -4.12 -23.40
CA GLY A 299 -3.78 -4.06 -22.69
C GLY A 299 -3.88 -2.87 -21.75
N TRP A 300 -2.80 -2.59 -21.01
CA TRP A 300 -2.69 -1.41 -20.17
C TRP A 300 -2.82 -0.11 -20.96
N ALA A 301 -2.12 0.00 -22.09
CA ALA A 301 -2.19 1.18 -22.96
C ALA A 301 -3.61 1.37 -23.50
N ASN A 302 -4.27 0.28 -23.94
CA ASN A 302 -5.66 0.30 -24.41
C ASN A 302 -6.63 0.78 -23.32
N LEU A 303 -6.51 0.24 -22.10
CA LEU A 303 -7.36 0.64 -20.98
C LEU A 303 -7.13 2.12 -20.61
N THR A 304 -5.87 2.56 -20.58
CA THR A 304 -5.52 3.96 -20.29
C THR A 304 -6.11 4.91 -21.32
N GLN A 305 -6.05 4.54 -22.61
CA GLN A 305 -6.65 5.34 -23.67
C GLN A 305 -8.17 5.44 -23.54
N LYS A 306 -8.82 4.35 -23.12
CA LYS A 306 -10.30 4.31 -22.98
C LYS A 306 -10.83 5.12 -21.83
N ILE A 307 -10.22 5.05 -20.64
CA ILE A 307 -10.79 5.62 -19.42
C ILE A 307 -9.80 6.41 -18.55
N GLY A 308 -8.54 6.54 -18.95
CA GLY A 308 -7.51 7.22 -18.14
C GLY A 308 -7.76 8.71 -17.91
N ASP A 309 -8.64 9.34 -18.68
CA ASP A 309 -9.04 10.74 -18.50
C ASP A 309 -10.06 10.95 -17.36
N ARG A 310 -10.77 9.90 -16.95
CA ARG A 310 -11.83 9.97 -15.93
C ARG A 310 -11.70 8.94 -14.82
N VAL A 311 -10.79 7.99 -14.92
CA VAL A 311 -10.54 6.94 -13.92
C VAL A 311 -9.06 6.88 -13.60
N GLN A 312 -8.74 6.85 -12.31
CA GLN A 312 -7.38 6.62 -11.84
C GLN A 312 -6.99 5.17 -12.11
N LEU A 313 -5.92 4.97 -12.87
CA LEU A 313 -5.39 3.64 -13.20
C LEU A 313 -4.08 3.44 -12.49
N VAL A 314 -4.11 2.62 -11.44
CA VAL A 314 -3.00 2.44 -10.50
C VAL A 314 -2.19 1.21 -10.89
N GLY A 315 -0.87 1.38 -11.08
CA GLY A 315 0.05 0.26 -11.26
C GLY A 315 0.66 -0.17 -9.93
N ASP A 316 0.35 -1.38 -9.48
CA ASP A 316 0.98 -2.07 -8.35
C ASP A 316 2.01 -3.07 -8.86
N ASP A 317 1.60 -4.26 -9.26
CA ASP A 317 2.50 -5.27 -9.85
C ASP A 317 3.16 -4.77 -11.15
N LEU A 318 2.49 -3.86 -11.84
CA LEU A 318 3.02 -3.24 -13.05
C LEU A 318 4.32 -2.47 -12.78
N PHE A 319 4.39 -1.70 -11.71
CA PHE A 319 5.51 -0.78 -11.42
C PHE A 319 6.40 -1.22 -10.27
N VAL A 320 5.88 -1.99 -9.33
CA VAL A 320 6.57 -2.50 -8.13
C VAL A 320 7.41 -1.43 -7.40
N THR A 321 6.88 -0.21 -7.32
CA THR A 321 7.56 0.95 -6.71
C THR A 321 8.95 1.23 -7.31
N ASN A 322 9.18 0.80 -8.55
CA ASN A 322 10.47 0.88 -9.23
C ASN A 322 10.49 2.04 -10.22
N THR A 323 11.41 2.99 -10.03
CA THR A 323 11.50 4.20 -10.86
C THR A 323 11.78 3.91 -12.33
N LYS A 324 12.54 2.86 -12.64
CA LYS A 324 12.85 2.50 -14.04
C LYS A 324 11.61 2.03 -14.77
N ILE A 325 10.79 1.22 -14.11
CA ILE A 325 9.56 0.69 -14.70
C ILE A 325 8.50 1.79 -14.75
N LEU A 326 8.39 2.61 -13.70
CA LEU A 326 7.51 3.78 -13.69
C LEU A 326 7.83 4.72 -14.84
N LYS A 327 9.12 4.99 -15.07
CA LYS A 327 9.54 5.84 -16.19
C LYS A 327 9.08 5.29 -17.54
N ARG A 328 9.18 3.99 -17.74
CA ARG A 328 8.65 3.33 -18.94
C ARG A 328 7.15 3.58 -19.10
N GLY A 329 6.38 3.42 -18.03
CA GLY A 329 4.94 3.66 -18.04
C GLY A 329 4.60 5.12 -18.38
N ILE A 330 5.34 6.06 -17.81
CA ILE A 330 5.18 7.49 -18.09
C ILE A 330 5.47 7.77 -19.59
N ASP A 331 6.58 7.27 -20.09
CA ASP A 331 7.01 7.49 -21.47
C ASP A 331 6.05 6.85 -22.49
N GLU A 332 5.48 5.71 -22.18
CA GLU A 332 4.55 4.97 -23.06
C GLU A 332 3.07 5.33 -22.84
N GLY A 333 2.75 6.22 -21.90
CA GLY A 333 1.36 6.59 -21.62
C GLY A 333 0.54 5.47 -21.02
N VAL A 334 1.13 4.63 -20.18
CA VAL A 334 0.53 3.49 -19.51
C VAL A 334 0.26 3.82 -18.05
N ALA A 335 -0.98 3.61 -17.60
CA ALA A 335 -1.46 4.00 -16.28
C ALA A 335 -1.42 5.53 -16.05
N ASN A 336 -1.82 5.98 -14.88
CA ASN A 336 -1.76 7.40 -14.49
C ASN A 336 -1.56 7.57 -12.98
N SER A 337 -1.29 6.47 -12.27
CA SER A 337 -1.05 6.44 -10.82
C SER A 337 -0.14 5.26 -10.47
N ILE A 338 0.58 5.37 -9.37
CA ILE A 338 1.42 4.30 -8.85
C ILE A 338 1.01 3.94 -7.42
N LEU A 339 0.96 2.65 -7.13
CA LEU A 339 0.87 2.18 -5.75
C LEU A 339 2.28 2.14 -5.16
N ILE A 340 2.44 2.69 -3.97
CA ILE A 340 3.73 2.79 -3.28
C ILE A 340 3.76 1.80 -2.13
N LYS A 341 4.60 0.79 -2.27
CA LYS A 341 4.88 -0.22 -1.26
C LYS A 341 6.38 -0.25 -1.02
N PHE A 342 6.86 0.37 0.05
CA PHE A 342 8.30 0.54 0.26
C PHE A 342 9.10 -0.77 0.35
N ASN A 343 8.45 -1.91 0.68
CA ASN A 343 9.12 -3.20 0.68
C ASN A 343 9.28 -3.82 -0.72
N GLN A 344 8.58 -3.31 -1.74
CA GLN A 344 8.80 -3.74 -3.13
C GLN A 344 10.13 -3.23 -3.70
N ILE A 345 10.64 -2.15 -3.14
CA ILE A 345 11.92 -1.55 -3.55
C ILE A 345 12.99 -1.66 -2.47
N GLY A 346 12.64 -1.52 -1.19
CA GLY A 346 13.48 -1.88 -0.06
C GLY A 346 14.25 -0.76 0.63
N SER A 347 14.00 0.51 0.31
CA SER A 347 14.57 1.64 1.06
C SER A 347 13.64 2.85 1.04
N LEU A 348 13.75 3.70 2.05
CA LEU A 348 12.99 4.94 2.12
C LEU A 348 13.42 5.91 1.01
N THR A 349 14.71 6.00 0.72
CA THR A 349 15.24 6.89 -0.32
C THR A 349 14.65 6.56 -1.69
N GLU A 350 14.68 5.30 -2.08
CA GLU A 350 14.11 4.86 -3.37
C GLU A 350 12.60 5.04 -3.42
N THR A 351 11.91 4.85 -2.28
CA THR A 351 10.48 5.09 -2.15
C THR A 351 10.14 6.56 -2.39
N LEU A 352 10.87 7.48 -1.78
CA LEU A 352 10.70 8.93 -1.98
C LEU A 352 10.98 9.33 -3.43
N GLU A 353 11.98 8.74 -4.06
CA GLU A 353 12.29 8.97 -5.48
C GLU A 353 11.13 8.55 -6.39
N ALA A 354 10.51 7.41 -6.13
CA ALA A 354 9.36 6.92 -6.90
C ALA A 354 8.15 7.86 -6.75
N ILE A 355 7.85 8.31 -5.55
CA ILE A 355 6.77 9.28 -5.29
C ILE A 355 7.03 10.59 -6.03
N LYS A 356 8.26 11.09 -5.96
CA LYS A 356 8.64 12.34 -6.63
C LYS A 356 8.55 12.23 -8.15
N MET A 357 9.02 11.14 -8.72
CA MET A 357 8.93 10.88 -10.15
C MET A 357 7.48 10.85 -10.62
N ALA A 358 6.61 10.14 -9.91
CA ALA A 358 5.19 10.05 -10.21
C ALA A 358 4.55 11.45 -10.22
N LYS A 359 4.70 12.21 -9.15
CA LYS A 359 4.13 13.55 -9.03
C LYS A 359 4.64 14.52 -10.10
N THR A 360 5.93 14.49 -10.39
CA THR A 360 6.54 15.34 -11.42
C THR A 360 5.96 15.06 -12.80
N ALA A 361 5.60 13.82 -13.08
CA ALA A 361 4.98 13.40 -14.34
C ALA A 361 3.46 13.60 -14.39
N GLY A 362 2.85 14.12 -13.31
CA GLY A 362 1.40 14.28 -13.23
C GLY A 362 0.65 13.00 -12.86
N PHE A 363 1.35 11.94 -12.46
CA PHE A 363 0.76 10.74 -11.86
C PHE A 363 0.39 11.01 -10.41
N THR A 364 -0.64 10.35 -9.92
CA THR A 364 -0.91 10.29 -8.48
C THR A 364 -0.15 9.13 -7.85
N ALA A 365 0.00 9.18 -6.53
CA ALA A 365 0.64 8.13 -5.75
C ALA A 365 -0.31 7.70 -4.62
N VAL A 366 -0.45 6.40 -4.43
CA VAL A 366 -1.25 5.82 -3.35
C VAL A 366 -0.30 5.09 -2.42
N ILE A 367 -0.19 5.54 -1.18
CA ILE A 367 0.65 4.88 -0.18
C ILE A 367 -0.10 3.65 0.32
N SER A 368 0.55 2.49 0.32
CA SER A 368 -0.11 1.20 0.55
C SER A 368 0.57 0.35 1.61
N HIS A 369 -0.25 -0.38 2.36
CA HIS A 369 0.14 -1.50 3.18
C HIS A 369 0.45 -2.75 2.34
N ARG A 370 0.75 -3.85 3.01
CA ARG A 370 0.78 -5.20 2.42
C ARG A 370 -0.19 -6.13 3.16
N SER A 371 -0.42 -7.34 2.62
CA SER A 371 -1.32 -8.33 3.24
C SER A 371 -0.83 -8.77 4.62
N GLY A 372 0.47 -8.96 4.79
CA GLY A 372 1.12 -9.20 6.07
C GLY A 372 1.64 -7.89 6.65
N GLU A 373 1.01 -7.43 7.71
CA GLU A 373 1.37 -6.18 8.40
C GLU A 373 1.72 -6.43 9.86
N THR A 374 2.27 -5.40 10.47
CA THR A 374 2.57 -5.34 11.90
C THR A 374 1.87 -4.11 12.50
N GLU A 375 2.12 -3.83 13.77
CA GLU A 375 1.69 -2.58 14.41
C GLU A 375 2.44 -1.33 13.93
N ASP A 376 3.45 -1.47 13.09
CA ASP A 376 4.21 -0.35 12.51
C ASP A 376 3.28 0.58 11.71
N THR A 377 3.39 1.88 11.93
CA THR A 377 2.52 2.91 11.33
C THR A 377 3.24 3.86 10.38
N THR A 378 4.44 3.51 9.95
CA THR A 378 5.30 4.38 9.12
C THR A 378 4.59 4.88 7.86
N ILE A 379 3.75 4.05 7.22
CA ILE A 379 3.05 4.45 5.99
C ILE A 379 2.08 5.61 6.21
N ALA A 380 1.52 5.77 7.41
CA ALA A 380 0.67 6.92 7.74
C ALA A 380 1.49 8.22 7.71
N ASP A 381 2.63 8.24 8.37
CA ASP A 381 3.55 9.37 8.36
C ASP A 381 4.07 9.67 6.94
N LEU A 382 4.39 8.63 6.17
CA LEU A 382 4.84 8.76 4.79
C LEU A 382 3.79 9.44 3.90
N ALA A 383 2.52 9.04 4.02
CA ALA A 383 1.44 9.60 3.22
C ALA A 383 1.25 11.11 3.48
N VAL A 384 1.31 11.51 4.76
CA VAL A 384 1.18 12.93 5.16
C VAL A 384 2.41 13.73 4.73
N ALA A 385 3.60 13.19 4.98
CA ALA A 385 4.88 13.87 4.72
C ALA A 385 5.11 14.20 3.25
N THR A 386 4.66 13.33 2.36
CA THR A 386 4.85 13.47 0.90
C THR A 386 3.67 14.15 0.22
N SER A 387 2.60 14.47 0.96
CA SER A 387 1.32 14.92 0.40
C SER A 387 0.86 14.00 -0.74
N ALA A 388 1.00 12.69 -0.54
CA ALA A 388 0.62 11.70 -1.55
C ALA A 388 -0.87 11.79 -1.92
N GLY A 389 -1.70 12.18 -0.97
CA GLY A 389 -3.12 12.43 -1.17
C GLY A 389 -4.02 11.22 -1.02
N GLN A 390 -3.46 10.01 -1.02
CA GLN A 390 -4.23 8.77 -0.89
C GLN A 390 -3.46 7.74 -0.08
N ILE A 391 -4.20 6.93 0.70
CA ILE A 391 -3.65 5.80 1.44
C ILE A 391 -4.56 4.58 1.30
N LYS A 392 -3.97 3.42 1.04
CA LYS A 392 -4.66 2.14 0.98
C LYS A 392 -4.09 1.26 2.10
N THR A 393 -4.84 1.11 3.21
CA THR A 393 -4.36 0.38 4.38
C THR A 393 -5.40 -0.54 5.02
N GLY A 394 -6.26 -1.12 4.18
CA GLY A 394 -7.22 -2.13 4.59
C GLY A 394 -8.54 -1.58 5.07
N SER A 395 -9.26 -2.39 5.82
CA SER A 395 -10.61 -2.11 6.30
C SER A 395 -10.61 -1.40 7.66
N LEU A 396 -11.77 -1.39 8.32
CA LEU A 396 -12.04 -0.69 9.58
C LEU A 396 -11.93 -1.60 10.80
N CYS A 397 -11.35 -2.77 10.66
CA CYS A 397 -11.08 -3.71 11.74
C CYS A 397 -9.71 -4.35 11.53
N ARG A 398 -9.25 -5.16 12.50
CA ARG A 398 -7.88 -5.68 12.66
C ARG A 398 -6.91 -4.58 13.05
N SER A 399 -6.26 -4.78 14.20
CA SER A 399 -5.40 -3.75 14.83
C SER A 399 -4.22 -3.33 13.96
N ASP A 400 -3.70 -4.24 13.13
CA ASP A 400 -2.63 -3.97 12.18
C ASP A 400 -3.03 -2.94 11.11
N ARG A 401 -4.32 -2.84 10.78
CA ARG A 401 -4.89 -1.84 9.86
C ARG A 401 -5.32 -0.58 10.60
N VAL A 402 -6.11 -0.76 11.64
CA VAL A 402 -6.65 0.34 12.46
C VAL A 402 -5.55 1.20 13.08
N ALA A 403 -4.39 0.61 13.41
CA ALA A 403 -3.25 1.35 13.93
C ALA A 403 -2.82 2.49 12.98
N LYS A 404 -2.83 2.26 11.66
CA LYS A 404 -2.49 3.27 10.65
C LYS A 404 -3.53 4.39 10.61
N TYR A 405 -4.82 4.05 10.66
CA TYR A 405 -5.90 5.04 10.71
C TYR A 405 -5.84 5.88 12.00
N ASN A 406 -5.62 5.24 13.14
CA ASN A 406 -5.48 5.93 14.40
C ASN A 406 -4.25 6.86 14.43
N ARG A 407 -3.16 6.44 13.78
CA ARG A 407 -1.99 7.32 13.61
C ARG A 407 -2.35 8.56 12.79
N LEU A 408 -3.11 8.41 11.72
CA LEU A 408 -3.56 9.55 10.91
C LEU A 408 -4.48 10.50 11.69
N LEU A 409 -5.34 9.99 12.56
CA LEU A 409 -6.16 10.83 13.46
C LEU A 409 -5.28 11.68 14.38
N ARG A 410 -4.23 11.08 14.97
CA ARG A 410 -3.29 11.80 15.84
C ARG A 410 -2.51 12.85 15.06
N ILE A 411 -2.08 12.54 13.84
CA ILE A 411 -1.38 13.49 12.96
C ILE A 411 -2.28 14.67 12.62
N GLU A 412 -3.54 14.42 12.27
CA GLU A 412 -4.50 15.49 11.95
C GLU A 412 -4.69 16.44 13.14
N GLU A 413 -4.81 15.88 14.34
CA GLU A 413 -4.90 16.66 15.58
C GLU A 413 -3.63 17.49 15.83
N GLU A 414 -2.44 16.86 15.71
CA GLU A 414 -1.15 17.54 15.89
C GLU A 414 -0.97 18.70 14.92
N LEU A 415 -1.38 18.52 13.67
CA LEU A 415 -1.23 19.54 12.63
C LEU A 415 -2.28 20.68 12.72
N ASN A 416 -3.38 20.46 13.43
CA ASN A 416 -4.36 21.48 13.80
C ASN A 416 -4.71 22.43 12.65
N GLY A 417 -5.15 21.88 11.52
CA GLY A 417 -5.53 22.65 10.33
C GLY A 417 -4.40 22.96 9.34
N MET A 418 -3.15 22.59 9.65
CA MET A 418 -2.03 22.75 8.71
C MET A 418 -2.00 21.71 7.61
N ALA A 419 -2.82 20.66 7.70
CA ALA A 419 -2.98 19.65 6.68
C ALA A 419 -4.45 19.56 6.29
N SER A 420 -4.75 19.87 5.04
CA SER A 420 -6.12 19.81 4.52
C SER A 420 -6.47 18.41 4.01
N TYR A 421 -7.75 18.07 4.11
CA TYR A 421 -8.33 16.89 3.48
C TYR A 421 -9.00 17.34 2.18
N HIS A 422 -8.36 17.07 1.03
CA HIS A 422 -8.82 17.57 -0.26
C HIS A 422 -9.87 16.68 -0.94
N GLY A 423 -10.06 15.47 -0.45
CA GLY A 423 -11.11 14.56 -0.93
C GLY A 423 -10.94 14.19 -2.41
N ARG A 424 -12.02 14.35 -3.16
CA ARG A 424 -12.12 13.92 -4.56
C ARG A 424 -10.97 14.43 -5.45
N SER A 425 -10.50 15.65 -5.23
CA SER A 425 -9.45 16.25 -6.06
C SER A 425 -8.09 15.54 -5.98
N GLU A 426 -7.89 14.72 -4.96
CA GLU A 426 -6.67 13.91 -4.82
C GLU A 426 -6.63 12.71 -5.77
N ILE A 427 -7.77 12.32 -6.32
CA ILE A 427 -7.88 11.15 -7.19
C ILE A 427 -7.72 11.58 -8.64
N LYS A 428 -6.82 10.92 -9.37
CA LYS A 428 -6.53 11.25 -10.78
C LYS A 428 -7.82 11.19 -11.62
N GLY A 429 -8.03 12.23 -12.42
CA GLY A 429 -9.21 12.33 -13.29
C GLY A 429 -10.47 12.85 -12.60
N GLN A 430 -10.42 13.21 -11.33
CA GLN A 430 -11.57 13.66 -10.53
C GLN A 430 -11.48 15.12 -10.08
N GLY A 431 -10.36 15.79 -10.33
CA GLY A 431 -10.13 17.20 -9.96
C GLY A 431 -10.62 18.21 -10.97
#